data_526d3459682360ce302d821047da8527
#
_entry.id   526d3459682360ce302d821047da8527
#
_cell.length_a   1.000
_cell.length_b   1.000
_cell.length_c   1.000
_cell.angle_alpha   90.00
_cell.angle_beta   90.00
_cell.angle_gamma   90.00
#
_symmetry.space_group_name_H-M   'P 1'
#
loop_
_entity.id
_entity.type
_entity.pdbx_description
1 polymer ?
#
loop_
_entity_poly.entity_id
_entity_poly.type
_entity_poly.pdbx_seq_one_letter_code
_entity_poly.pdbx_strand_id
1 'polypeptide(L)'
;QFLFYLGWNLKVTVPWLNTIGLAKSIDGGKSFQKVSKAPMMDRAHEDPFSISYPSIMKEGEKYRMWYGSNMNWGKTQDEMNHVIKYAESQNLKDWDRSNSISLDLEHEGEYALSKPFVLKRNGLYEMWYSYRRGPYGDTYRIGYATSPDGDKWVRKDSEVGINVSQSGWDSEMIEYPFIFEFDSKLIMLYNGNSYGGTGFGMASKTL
;
A
#
# COMPACT_ATOMS: atom_id res chain seq x y z
N GLN A 1 15.72 5.11 -12.78
CA GLN A 1 14.83 4.82 -11.66
C GLN A 1 13.40 5.24 -12.00
N PHE A 2 12.42 4.59 -11.36
CA PHE A 2 11.01 4.91 -11.53
C PHE A 2 10.42 5.24 -10.17
N LEU A 3 9.53 6.25 -10.15
CA LEU A 3 8.77 6.68 -8.98
C LEU A 3 7.29 6.60 -9.32
N PHE A 4 6.57 5.70 -8.67
CA PHE A 4 5.12 5.67 -8.70
C PHE A 4 4.59 6.55 -7.58
N TYR A 5 3.61 7.39 -7.89
CA TYR A 5 3.07 8.33 -6.94
C TYR A 5 1.54 8.39 -6.99
N LEU A 6 0.97 8.79 -5.89
CA LEU A 6 -0.47 8.97 -5.76
C LEU A 6 -0.87 10.37 -6.24
N GLY A 7 -1.83 10.44 -7.15
CA GLY A 7 -2.55 11.65 -7.50
C GLY A 7 -3.84 11.73 -6.69
N TRP A 8 -3.89 12.63 -5.71
CA TRP A 8 -5.03 12.79 -4.83
C TRP A 8 -5.90 13.99 -5.25
N ASN A 9 -7.19 13.74 -5.46
CA ASN A 9 -8.16 14.77 -5.81
C ASN A 9 -9.33 14.76 -4.83
N LEU A 10 -9.64 15.90 -4.23
CA LEU A 10 -10.88 16.10 -3.50
C LEU A 10 -12.05 16.18 -4.48
N LYS A 11 -13.19 15.65 -4.11
CA LYS A 11 -14.41 15.63 -4.91
C LYS A 11 -15.58 16.24 -4.14
N VAL A 12 -16.64 16.61 -4.85
CA VAL A 12 -17.83 17.24 -4.25
C VAL A 12 -18.76 16.20 -3.63
N THR A 13 -18.91 15.06 -4.28
CA THR A 13 -19.91 14.03 -3.90
C THR A 13 -19.30 12.84 -3.18
N VAL A 14 -18.00 12.71 -3.20
CA VAL A 14 -17.22 11.66 -2.49
C VAL A 14 -15.98 12.32 -1.87
N PRO A 15 -15.44 11.78 -0.78
CA PRO A 15 -14.32 12.40 -0.08
C PRO A 15 -13.08 12.61 -0.96
N TRP A 16 -12.74 11.63 -1.79
CA TRP A 16 -11.60 11.72 -2.71
C TRP A 16 -11.73 10.79 -3.93
N LEU A 17 -10.92 11.09 -4.92
CA LEU A 17 -10.57 10.18 -6.02
C LEU A 17 -9.05 10.17 -6.15
N ASN A 18 -8.46 8.99 -6.03
CA ASN A 18 -7.04 8.77 -6.20
C ASN A 18 -6.75 8.05 -7.51
N THR A 19 -5.60 8.36 -8.08
CA THR A 19 -5.04 7.76 -9.30
C THR A 19 -3.55 7.53 -9.11
N ILE A 20 -2.94 6.70 -9.96
CA ILE A 20 -1.53 6.37 -9.88
C ILE A 20 -0.78 7.04 -11.03
N GLY A 21 0.24 7.82 -10.70
CA GLY A 21 1.14 8.45 -11.66
C GLY A 21 2.52 7.76 -11.69
N LEU A 22 3.25 8.01 -12.77
CA LEU A 22 4.61 7.51 -12.98
C LEU A 22 5.55 8.66 -13.33
N ALA A 23 6.70 8.71 -12.67
CA ALA A 23 7.83 9.57 -13.00
C ALA A 23 9.10 8.75 -13.19
N LYS A 24 10.01 9.23 -14.02
CA LYS A 24 11.29 8.59 -14.35
C LYS A 24 12.45 9.50 -14.00
N SER A 25 13.49 8.94 -13.43
CA SER A 25 14.80 9.55 -13.26
C SER A 25 15.81 8.89 -14.20
N ILE A 26 16.68 9.70 -14.77
CA ILE A 26 17.83 9.26 -15.59
C ILE A 26 19.18 9.71 -14.99
N ASP A 27 19.15 10.35 -13.81
CA ASP A 27 20.31 10.95 -13.14
C ASP A 27 20.61 10.32 -11.76
N GLY A 28 20.19 9.06 -11.56
CA GLY A 28 20.40 8.33 -10.32
C GLY A 28 19.45 8.73 -9.19
N GLY A 29 18.27 9.30 -9.51
CA GLY A 29 17.26 9.69 -8.53
C GLY A 29 17.39 11.11 -7.99
N LYS A 30 18.27 11.93 -8.58
CA LYS A 30 18.43 13.33 -8.19
C LYS A 30 17.26 14.20 -8.64
N SER A 31 16.69 13.87 -9.81
CA SER A 31 15.49 14.51 -10.32
C SER A 31 14.54 13.49 -10.96
N PHE A 32 13.25 13.81 -10.98
CA PHE A 32 12.21 12.98 -11.59
C PHE A 32 11.35 13.81 -12.54
N GLN A 33 11.07 13.26 -13.71
CA GLN A 33 10.15 13.83 -14.70
C GLN A 33 8.92 12.93 -14.83
N LYS A 34 7.72 13.53 -14.80
CA LYS A 34 6.48 12.81 -15.05
C LYS A 34 6.49 12.20 -16.46
N VAL A 35 6.16 10.92 -16.56
CA VAL A 35 6.10 10.20 -17.85
C VAL A 35 4.91 10.67 -18.67
N SER A 36 3.83 11.09 -18.02
CA SER A 36 2.60 11.59 -18.65
C SER A 36 2.01 12.73 -17.84
N LYS A 37 1.23 13.60 -18.50
CA LYS A 37 0.38 14.60 -17.84
C LYS A 37 -0.89 13.96 -17.23
N ALA A 38 -1.36 12.88 -17.84
CA ALA A 38 -2.47 12.07 -17.30
C ALA A 38 -1.94 11.02 -16.31
N PRO A 39 -2.80 10.49 -15.43
CA PRO A 39 -2.47 9.32 -14.64
C PRO A 39 -1.95 8.17 -15.52
N MET A 40 -1.00 7.41 -15.02
CA MET A 40 -0.54 6.17 -15.65
C MET A 40 -1.60 5.07 -15.47
N MET A 41 -2.24 5.03 -14.31
CA MET A 41 -3.32 4.11 -14.00
C MET A 41 -4.47 4.87 -13.30
N ASP A 42 -5.66 4.77 -13.87
CA ASP A 42 -6.90 5.39 -13.42
C ASP A 42 -7.98 4.31 -13.32
N ARG A 43 -9.22 4.70 -13.06
CA ARG A 43 -10.36 3.81 -13.04
C ARG A 43 -10.51 3.02 -14.35
N ALA A 44 -10.97 1.79 -14.19
CA ALA A 44 -11.27 0.89 -15.31
C ALA A 44 -12.47 0.00 -14.94
N HIS A 45 -12.80 -0.95 -15.81
CA HIS A 45 -13.87 -1.91 -15.52
C HIS A 45 -13.58 -2.73 -14.26
N GLU A 46 -12.32 -3.12 -14.08
CA GLU A 46 -11.84 -3.91 -12.93
C GLU A 46 -11.79 -3.09 -11.64
N ASP A 47 -11.59 -1.77 -11.75
CA ASP A 47 -11.47 -0.83 -10.65
C ASP A 47 -12.35 0.41 -10.91
N PRO A 48 -13.69 0.31 -10.76
CA PRO A 48 -14.60 1.39 -11.14
C PRO A 48 -14.58 2.58 -10.18
N PHE A 49 -13.88 2.46 -9.06
CA PHE A 49 -13.78 3.47 -8.02
C PHE A 49 -12.37 4.05 -7.91
N SER A 50 -11.94 4.47 -6.72
CA SER A 50 -10.61 5.03 -6.47
C SER A 50 -9.55 3.93 -6.36
N ILE A 51 -8.33 4.18 -6.87
CA ILE A 51 -7.17 3.29 -6.73
C ILE A 51 -5.99 4.03 -6.10
N SER A 52 -5.13 3.33 -5.34
CA SER A 52 -4.13 4.01 -4.52
C SER A 52 -2.90 3.15 -4.21
N TYR A 53 -1.84 3.81 -3.75
CA TYR A 53 -0.67 3.26 -3.08
C TYR A 53 -0.07 1.99 -3.69
N PRO A 54 0.52 2.05 -4.89
CA PRO A 54 1.09 0.88 -5.54
C PRO A 54 2.41 0.45 -4.87
N SER A 55 2.59 -0.86 -4.71
CA SER A 55 3.86 -1.52 -4.45
C SER A 55 4.26 -2.29 -5.68
N ILE A 56 5.43 -2.00 -6.27
CA ILE A 56 5.87 -2.59 -7.53
C ILE A 56 7.17 -3.35 -7.33
N MET A 57 7.22 -4.55 -7.89
CA MET A 57 8.41 -5.38 -7.96
C MET A 57 8.68 -5.85 -9.38
N LYS A 58 9.95 -5.88 -9.80
CA LYS A 58 10.36 -6.53 -11.04
C LYS A 58 10.66 -8.01 -10.75
N GLU A 59 10.07 -8.90 -11.53
CA GLU A 59 10.31 -10.34 -11.47
C GLU A 59 10.48 -10.93 -12.88
N GLY A 60 11.72 -11.32 -13.21
CA GLY A 60 12.05 -11.72 -14.57
C GLY A 60 11.83 -10.59 -15.56
N GLU A 61 11.06 -10.85 -16.61
CA GLU A 61 10.74 -9.87 -17.66
C GLU A 61 9.48 -9.05 -17.38
N LYS A 62 8.80 -9.28 -16.26
CA LYS A 62 7.58 -8.55 -15.91
C LYS A 62 7.69 -7.78 -14.61
N TYR A 63 6.77 -6.84 -14.45
CA TYR A 63 6.55 -6.08 -13.24
C TYR A 63 5.24 -6.53 -12.61
N ARG A 64 5.25 -6.69 -11.31
CA ARG A 64 4.09 -7.03 -10.49
C ARG A 64 3.73 -5.84 -9.61
N MET A 65 2.45 -5.54 -9.51
CA MET A 65 1.92 -4.44 -8.69
C MET A 65 0.85 -4.95 -7.74
N TRP A 66 0.96 -4.59 -6.48
CA TRP A 66 -0.12 -4.66 -5.49
C TRP A 66 -0.55 -3.25 -5.15
N TYR A 67 -1.84 -2.97 -5.19
CA TYR A 67 -2.37 -1.62 -5.04
C TYR A 67 -3.71 -1.61 -4.32
N GLY A 68 -4.02 -0.51 -3.64
CA GLY A 68 -5.32 -0.29 -3.02
C GLY A 68 -6.39 -0.05 -4.09
N SER A 69 -7.53 -0.73 -3.97
CA SER A 69 -8.71 -0.55 -4.81
C SER A 69 -9.95 -0.37 -3.95
N ASN A 70 -10.67 0.72 -4.15
CA ASN A 70 -11.96 0.93 -3.50
C ASN A 70 -13.01 0.00 -4.12
N MET A 71 -13.87 -0.55 -3.27
CA MET A 71 -14.95 -1.46 -3.67
C MET A 71 -16.28 -0.75 -3.86
N ASN A 72 -16.39 0.48 -3.36
CA ASN A 72 -17.59 1.31 -3.44
C ASN A 72 -17.26 2.80 -3.30
N TRP A 73 -18.24 3.65 -3.59
CA TRP A 73 -18.25 5.03 -3.15
C TRP A 73 -18.95 5.17 -1.80
N GLY A 74 -18.49 6.11 -0.99
CA GLY A 74 -19.09 6.50 0.27
C GLY A 74 -19.14 8.02 0.39
N LYS A 75 -19.96 8.54 1.31
CA LYS A 75 -20.01 9.96 1.67
C LYS A 75 -18.94 10.33 2.68
N THR A 76 -18.57 9.38 3.50
CA THR A 76 -17.53 9.46 4.53
C THR A 76 -16.39 8.48 4.23
N GLN A 77 -15.29 8.62 4.94
CA GLN A 77 -14.11 7.79 4.73
C GLN A 77 -14.34 6.33 5.11
N ASP A 78 -15.07 6.07 6.17
CA ASP A 78 -15.40 4.75 6.70
C ASP A 78 -16.43 3.99 5.86
N GLU A 79 -17.20 4.70 5.03
CA GLU A 79 -18.09 4.09 4.04
C GLU A 79 -17.37 3.60 2.78
N MET A 80 -16.12 4.03 2.55
CA MET A 80 -15.34 3.69 1.35
C MET A 80 -14.45 2.48 1.60
N ASN A 81 -15.01 1.28 1.45
CA ASN A 81 -14.26 0.05 1.61
C ASN A 81 -13.17 -0.10 0.56
N HIS A 82 -11.95 -0.44 0.97
CA HIS A 82 -10.88 -0.72 0.05
C HIS A 82 -10.04 -1.93 0.46
N VAL A 83 -9.62 -2.66 -0.56
CA VAL A 83 -8.88 -3.92 -0.50
C VAL A 83 -7.57 -3.78 -1.28
N ILE A 84 -6.74 -4.80 -1.26
CA ILE A 84 -5.54 -4.85 -2.10
C ILE A 84 -5.80 -5.77 -3.28
N LYS A 85 -5.57 -5.24 -4.50
CA LYS A 85 -5.63 -5.96 -5.77
C LYS A 85 -4.25 -6.11 -6.40
N TYR A 86 -4.19 -6.84 -7.51
CA TYR A 86 -2.98 -7.20 -8.23
C TYR A 86 -3.06 -6.83 -9.71
N ALA A 87 -1.92 -6.44 -10.27
CA ALA A 87 -1.75 -6.25 -11.71
C ALA A 87 -0.34 -6.62 -12.18
N GLU A 88 -0.20 -6.99 -13.46
CA GLU A 88 1.08 -7.25 -14.11
C GLU A 88 1.33 -6.29 -15.27
N SER A 89 2.61 -6.03 -15.59
CA SER A 89 3.01 -5.22 -16.73
C SER A 89 4.37 -5.67 -17.27
N GLN A 90 4.59 -5.52 -18.57
CA GLN A 90 5.90 -5.72 -19.20
C GLN A 90 6.66 -4.40 -19.39
N ASN A 91 5.99 -3.25 -19.28
CA ASN A 91 6.56 -1.95 -19.66
C ASN A 91 6.31 -0.81 -18.66
N LEU A 92 5.70 -1.11 -17.49
CA LEU A 92 5.33 -0.16 -16.43
C LEU A 92 4.24 0.86 -16.80
N LYS A 93 3.69 0.79 -18.00
CA LYS A 93 2.66 1.71 -18.50
C LYS A 93 1.31 1.02 -18.68
N ASP A 94 1.33 -0.13 -19.34
CA ASP A 94 0.15 -0.91 -19.61
C ASP A 94 0.06 -2.03 -18.58
N TRP A 95 -1.00 -2.03 -17.78
CA TRP A 95 -1.19 -2.94 -16.66
C TRP A 95 -2.38 -3.86 -16.93
N ASP A 96 -2.10 -5.15 -16.96
CA ASP A 96 -3.11 -6.20 -16.96
C ASP A 96 -3.62 -6.37 -15.52
N ARG A 97 -4.86 -5.98 -15.27
CA ARG A 97 -5.47 -5.95 -13.94
C ARG A 97 -6.24 -7.22 -13.68
N SER A 98 -5.92 -7.88 -12.59
CA SER A 98 -6.78 -8.95 -12.08
C SER A 98 -8.07 -8.36 -11.51
N ASN A 99 -9.20 -9.00 -11.79
CA ASN A 99 -10.47 -8.66 -11.17
C ASN A 99 -10.61 -9.31 -9.77
N SER A 100 -9.65 -10.15 -9.38
CA SER A 100 -9.63 -10.81 -8.08
C SER A 100 -9.04 -9.88 -7.00
N ILE A 101 -9.56 -10.04 -5.79
CA ILE A 101 -8.98 -9.43 -4.60
C ILE A 101 -7.78 -10.27 -4.18
N SER A 102 -6.63 -9.63 -4.04
CA SER A 102 -5.38 -10.27 -3.60
C SER A 102 -5.33 -10.38 -2.07
N LEU A 103 -5.75 -9.33 -1.36
CA LEU A 103 -5.91 -9.35 0.10
C LEU A 103 -7.20 -8.63 0.47
N ASP A 104 -8.10 -9.33 1.17
CA ASP A 104 -9.44 -8.84 1.52
C ASP A 104 -9.54 -8.41 2.99
N LEU A 105 -10.65 -7.75 3.31
CA LEU A 105 -11.06 -7.43 4.67
C LEU A 105 -11.43 -8.75 5.39
N GLU A 106 -10.87 -9.00 6.56
CA GLU A 106 -11.09 -10.25 7.29
C GLU A 106 -11.62 -10.02 8.71
N HIS A 107 -11.40 -8.84 9.29
CA HIS A 107 -11.78 -8.57 10.67
C HIS A 107 -13.09 -7.79 10.76
N GLU A 108 -13.90 -8.11 11.77
CA GLU A 108 -15.13 -7.38 12.04
C GLU A 108 -14.87 -5.88 12.22
N GLY A 109 -15.64 -5.04 11.52
CA GLY A 109 -15.51 -3.59 11.51
C GLY A 109 -14.35 -3.05 10.71
N GLU A 110 -13.56 -3.91 10.06
CA GLU A 110 -12.49 -3.48 9.16
C GLU A 110 -13.10 -2.92 7.86
N TYR A 111 -12.61 -1.79 7.38
CA TYR A 111 -13.11 -1.18 6.15
C TYR A 111 -12.02 -0.80 5.16
N ALA A 112 -10.75 -0.85 5.58
CA ALA A 112 -9.67 -0.36 4.73
C ALA A 112 -8.38 -1.17 4.86
N LEU A 113 -7.87 -1.66 3.73
CA LEU A 113 -6.48 -2.07 3.54
C LEU A 113 -5.80 -1.10 2.60
N SER A 114 -4.63 -0.59 2.95
CA SER A 114 -3.94 0.39 2.14
C SER A 114 -2.43 0.30 2.23
N LYS A 115 -1.74 0.94 1.29
CA LYS A 115 -0.29 1.09 1.26
C LYS A 115 0.46 -0.24 1.45
N PRO A 116 0.20 -1.25 0.60
CA PRO A 116 0.99 -2.48 0.62
C PRO A 116 2.46 -2.17 0.34
N PHE A 117 3.33 -2.91 0.96
CA PHE A 117 4.75 -2.99 0.64
C PHE A 117 5.14 -4.47 0.54
N VAL A 118 5.64 -4.89 -0.61
CA VAL A 118 5.90 -6.30 -0.89
C VAL A 118 7.38 -6.53 -1.12
N LEU A 119 7.93 -7.55 -0.46
CA LEU A 119 9.25 -8.12 -0.72
C LEU A 119 9.11 -9.60 -1.05
N LYS A 120 10.09 -10.13 -1.81
CA LYS A 120 10.25 -11.57 -2.01
C LYS A 120 11.57 -12.01 -1.37
N ARG A 121 11.49 -12.87 -0.37
CA ARG A 121 12.66 -13.40 0.35
C ARG A 121 12.54 -14.91 0.49
N ASN A 122 13.64 -15.62 0.25
CA ASN A 122 13.70 -17.09 0.39
C ASN A 122 12.56 -17.83 -0.34
N GLY A 123 12.15 -17.33 -1.51
CA GLY A 123 11.06 -17.90 -2.31
C GLY A 123 9.64 -17.54 -1.84
N LEU A 124 9.48 -16.82 -0.73
CA LEU A 124 8.21 -16.40 -0.17
C LEU A 124 7.99 -14.90 -0.41
N TYR A 125 6.77 -14.52 -0.79
CA TYR A 125 6.35 -13.12 -0.81
C TYR A 125 5.84 -12.73 0.57
N GLU A 126 6.27 -11.58 1.03
CA GLU A 126 5.89 -10.97 2.30
C GLU A 126 5.30 -9.59 2.01
N MET A 127 4.15 -9.30 2.58
CA MET A 127 3.46 -8.01 2.45
C MET A 127 3.26 -7.40 3.83
N TRP A 128 3.65 -6.14 3.96
CA TRP A 128 3.25 -5.26 5.06
C TRP A 128 2.26 -4.25 4.49
N TYR A 129 1.21 -3.94 5.23
CA TYR A 129 0.15 -3.03 4.80
C TYR A 129 -0.44 -2.30 5.97
N SER A 130 -1.17 -1.23 5.71
CA SER A 130 -1.92 -0.53 6.74
C SER A 130 -3.38 -0.98 6.70
N TYR A 131 -4.00 -1.19 7.86
CA TYR A 131 -5.41 -1.54 7.96
C TYR A 131 -6.13 -0.73 9.04
N ARG A 132 -7.42 -0.52 8.87
CA ARG A 132 -8.29 0.17 9.81
C ARG A 132 -9.39 -0.75 10.33
N ARG A 133 -9.61 -0.72 11.64
CA ARG A 133 -10.68 -1.47 12.30
C ARG A 133 -11.69 -0.51 12.94
N GLY A 134 -12.96 -0.66 12.59
CA GLY A 134 -14.05 0.13 13.11
C GLY A 134 -14.16 0.17 14.65
N PRO A 135 -14.08 -0.96 15.39
CA PRO A 135 -14.24 -0.93 16.84
C PRO A 135 -13.07 -0.28 17.60
N TYR A 136 -11.92 -0.10 16.97
CA TYR A 136 -10.75 0.56 17.60
C TYR A 136 -10.61 2.03 17.20
N GLY A 137 -11.69 2.63 16.70
CA GLY A 137 -11.67 3.97 16.17
C GLY A 137 -11.06 4.03 14.77
N ASP A 138 -10.99 5.22 14.23
CA ASP A 138 -10.56 5.50 12.87
C ASP A 138 -9.02 5.56 12.72
N THR A 139 -8.31 4.63 13.38
CA THR A 139 -6.84 4.61 13.46
C THR A 139 -6.26 3.42 12.70
N TYR A 140 -5.07 3.63 12.16
CA TYR A 140 -4.33 2.60 11.44
C TYR A 140 -3.52 1.68 12.35
N ARG A 141 -3.38 0.44 11.90
CA ARG A 141 -2.37 -0.53 12.35
C ARG A 141 -1.61 -1.07 11.15
N ILE A 142 -0.43 -1.61 11.37
CA ILE A 142 0.34 -2.31 10.34
C ILE A 142 0.01 -3.79 10.43
N GLY A 143 -0.39 -4.38 9.30
CA GLY A 143 -0.63 -5.79 9.10
C GLY A 143 0.51 -6.48 8.37
N TYR A 144 0.49 -7.80 8.39
CA TYR A 144 1.46 -8.66 7.73
C TYR A 144 0.76 -9.84 7.07
N ALA A 145 1.17 -10.17 5.86
CA ALA A 145 0.69 -11.33 5.13
C ALA A 145 1.81 -12.02 4.35
N THR A 146 1.65 -13.30 4.06
CA THR A 146 2.59 -14.09 3.26
C THR A 146 1.89 -14.77 2.10
N SER A 147 2.64 -15.01 1.01
CA SER A 147 2.13 -15.72 -0.16
C SER A 147 3.25 -16.54 -0.83
N PRO A 148 2.98 -17.77 -1.30
CA PRO A 148 3.94 -18.54 -2.08
C PRO A 148 4.05 -18.06 -3.54
N ASP A 149 3.00 -17.44 -4.07
CA ASP A 149 2.88 -17.06 -5.49
C ASP A 149 2.70 -15.54 -5.72
N GLY A 150 2.43 -14.78 -4.65
CA GLY A 150 2.19 -13.34 -4.69
C GLY A 150 0.78 -12.95 -5.15
N ASP A 151 -0.11 -13.90 -5.37
CA ASP A 151 -1.51 -13.69 -5.74
C ASP A 151 -2.45 -14.02 -4.58
N LYS A 152 -2.29 -15.20 -3.98
CA LYS A 152 -3.07 -15.66 -2.83
C LYS A 152 -2.30 -15.44 -1.53
N TRP A 153 -2.87 -14.63 -0.66
CA TRP A 153 -2.23 -14.22 0.58
C TRP A 153 -2.91 -14.80 1.81
N VAL A 154 -2.09 -15.12 2.80
CA VAL A 154 -2.55 -15.51 4.13
C VAL A 154 -2.14 -14.41 5.11
N ARG A 155 -3.13 -13.81 5.77
CA ARG A 155 -2.91 -12.77 6.80
C ARG A 155 -2.32 -13.39 8.06
N LYS A 156 -1.36 -12.68 8.63
CA LYS A 156 -0.62 -13.04 9.83
C LYS A 156 -0.34 -11.80 10.68
N ASP A 157 -1.35 -10.98 10.89
CA ASP A 157 -1.21 -9.68 11.53
C ASP A 157 -0.58 -9.76 12.93
N SER A 158 -0.79 -10.87 13.64
CA SER A 158 -0.13 -11.12 14.93
C SER A 158 1.39 -11.33 14.84
N GLU A 159 1.92 -11.63 13.64
CA GLU A 159 3.34 -11.85 13.41
C GLU A 159 4.07 -10.58 12.92
N VAL A 160 3.38 -9.45 12.76
CA VAL A 160 3.99 -8.20 12.25
C VAL A 160 5.14 -7.68 13.12
N GLY A 161 5.12 -7.96 14.42
CA GLY A 161 6.19 -7.65 15.36
C GLY A 161 6.25 -6.20 15.82
N ILE A 162 5.24 -5.36 15.49
CA ILE A 162 5.13 -3.97 15.92
C ILE A 162 3.69 -3.61 16.25
N ASN A 163 3.49 -2.74 17.24
CA ASN A 163 2.18 -2.17 17.59
C ASN A 163 2.38 -0.71 18.02
N VAL A 164 1.29 0.00 18.28
CA VAL A 164 1.34 1.34 18.87
C VAL A 164 2.05 1.32 20.22
N SER A 165 2.76 2.40 20.53
CA SER A 165 3.38 2.60 21.84
C SER A 165 2.33 2.90 22.91
N GLN A 166 2.68 2.72 24.17
CA GLN A 166 1.79 3.05 25.30
C GLN A 166 1.50 4.55 25.39
N SER A 167 2.44 5.38 24.95
CA SER A 167 2.33 6.83 24.93
C SER A 167 3.30 7.42 23.91
N GLY A 168 3.08 8.67 23.52
CA GLY A 168 3.98 9.40 22.64
C GLY A 168 3.49 9.52 21.21
N TRP A 169 4.41 9.73 20.29
CA TRP A 169 4.16 10.13 18.91
C TRP A 169 3.51 9.05 18.03
N ASP A 170 3.54 7.79 18.44
CA ASP A 170 2.97 6.62 17.75
C ASP A 170 2.02 5.82 18.64
N SER A 171 1.41 6.45 19.65
CA SER A 171 0.55 5.78 20.61
C SER A 171 -0.90 5.59 20.17
N GLU A 172 -1.34 6.30 19.15
CA GLU A 172 -2.72 6.21 18.63
C GLU A 172 -2.79 5.38 17.36
N MET A 173 -1.83 5.53 16.44
CA MET A 173 -1.74 4.81 15.19
C MET A 173 -0.32 4.66 14.68
N ILE A 174 -0.10 3.59 13.91
CA ILE A 174 1.10 3.34 13.10
C ILE A 174 0.68 2.93 11.70
N GLU A 175 1.37 3.44 10.66
CA GLU A 175 0.93 3.24 9.29
C GLU A 175 2.01 3.43 8.25
N TYR A 176 1.67 3.10 6.99
CA TYR A 176 2.45 3.34 5.79
C TYR A 176 3.84 2.73 5.82
N PRO A 177 3.96 1.41 6.05
CA PRO A 177 5.24 0.73 6.15
C PRO A 177 6.04 0.87 4.85
N PHE A 178 7.35 1.08 5.00
CA PHE A 178 8.35 0.97 3.95
C PHE A 178 9.46 0.08 4.45
N ILE A 179 9.73 -1.03 3.74
CA ILE A 179 10.62 -2.09 4.22
C ILE A 179 11.85 -2.19 3.31
N PHE A 180 13.02 -2.34 3.90
CA PHE A 180 14.26 -2.61 3.15
C PHE A 180 15.26 -3.39 4.00
N GLU A 181 16.17 -4.08 3.32
CA GLU A 181 17.27 -4.79 3.97
C GLU A 181 18.49 -3.88 4.04
N PHE A 182 19.08 -3.79 5.21
CA PHE A 182 20.30 -3.05 5.45
C PHE A 182 21.09 -3.69 6.62
N ASP A 183 22.37 -3.95 6.42
CA ASP A 183 23.31 -4.45 7.44
C ASP A 183 22.76 -5.69 8.18
N SER A 184 22.37 -6.73 7.41
CA SER A 184 21.79 -7.98 7.92
C SER A 184 20.54 -7.78 8.80
N LYS A 185 19.84 -6.69 8.59
CA LYS A 185 18.57 -6.37 9.25
C LYS A 185 17.48 -6.06 8.24
N LEU A 186 16.27 -6.43 8.59
CA LEU A 186 15.07 -5.91 7.96
C LEU A 186 14.68 -4.63 8.69
N ILE A 187 14.64 -3.53 7.96
CA ILE A 187 14.30 -2.21 8.48
C ILE A 187 12.90 -1.83 8.01
N MET A 188 12.06 -1.34 8.91
CA MET A 188 10.77 -0.75 8.61
C MET A 188 10.78 0.73 8.99
N LEU A 189 10.47 1.60 8.04
CA LEU A 189 10.07 2.98 8.32
C LEU A 189 8.54 3.04 8.36
N TYR A 190 7.98 3.80 9.29
CA TYR A 190 6.54 3.93 9.46
C TYR A 190 6.15 5.30 10.01
N ASN A 191 4.93 5.74 9.74
CA ASN A 191 4.37 6.97 10.29
C ASN A 191 3.71 6.69 11.65
N GLY A 192 3.73 7.69 12.52
CA GLY A 192 3.00 7.72 13.78
C GLY A 192 1.67 8.48 13.67
N ASN A 193 1.19 8.98 14.82
CA ASN A 193 -0.12 9.63 14.97
C ASN A 193 -0.37 10.73 13.92
N SER A 194 -1.64 10.93 13.56
CA SER A 194 -2.08 11.96 12.63
C SER A 194 -1.38 11.86 11.25
N TYR A 195 -1.25 10.64 10.73
CA TYR A 195 -0.63 10.36 9.42
C TYR A 195 0.83 10.81 9.32
N GLY A 196 1.57 10.71 10.43
CA GLY A 196 2.94 11.19 10.53
C GLY A 196 3.05 12.66 10.94
N GLY A 197 1.94 13.31 11.30
CA GLY A 197 1.95 14.69 11.81
C GLY A 197 2.75 14.87 13.10
N THR A 198 2.92 13.80 13.88
CA THR A 198 3.74 13.75 15.09
C THR A 198 5.13 13.17 14.86
N GLY A 199 5.40 12.64 13.65
CA GLY A 199 6.70 12.08 13.28
C GLY A 199 6.59 10.74 12.56
N PHE A 200 7.77 10.23 12.17
CA PHE A 200 7.94 8.87 11.63
C PHE A 200 9.08 8.17 12.40
N GLY A 201 9.03 6.84 12.40
CA GLY A 201 9.98 6.03 13.15
C GLY A 201 10.57 4.89 12.33
N MET A 202 11.48 4.19 12.99
CA MET A 202 12.19 3.05 12.46
C MET A 202 12.10 1.88 13.44
N ALA A 203 11.66 0.73 12.94
CA ALA A 203 11.80 -0.57 13.61
C ALA A 203 12.79 -1.46 12.86
N SER A 204 13.42 -2.39 13.54
CA SER A 204 14.36 -3.32 12.92
C SER A 204 14.24 -4.73 13.48
N LYS A 205 14.50 -5.73 12.61
CA LYS A 205 14.58 -7.14 12.96
C LYS A 205 15.84 -7.73 12.33
N THR A 206 16.63 -8.50 13.09
CA THR A 206 17.78 -9.27 12.54
C THR A 206 17.28 -10.36 11.61
N LEU A 207 17.95 -10.54 10.47
CA LEU A 207 17.66 -11.55 9.44
C LEU A 207 18.21 -12.91 9.81
#